data_1b98e5ef83936fbcfc4fb73cceac8cbe
#
_entry.id   1b98e5ef83936fbcfc4fb73cceac8cbe
#
_cell.length_a   1.000
_cell.length_b   1.000
_cell.length_c   1.000
_cell.angle_alpha   90.00
_cell.angle_beta   90.00
_cell.angle_gamma   90.00
#
_symmetry.space_group_name_H-M   'P 1'
#
loop_
_entity.id
_entity.type
_entity.pdbx_description
1 polymer ?
#
loop_
_entity_poly.entity_id
_entity_poly.type
_entity_poly.pdbx_seq_one_letter_code
_entity_poly.pdbx_strand_id
1 'polypeptide(L)'
;EVPAVDPSILASSPAGECSASIRERVVTARRLQSSRYAGTPFRNNAALSGKALQKYCRLLPEGRAILLRAVEELALSARAYDRILKVARTIADLEGTSDIQDKHLYEAVQYRSFEQSLRD
;
A
#
# COMPACT_ATOMS: atom_id res chain seq x y z
N GLU A 1 4.66 -6.65 26.91
CA GLU A 1 4.24 -6.41 26.89
C GLU A 1 3.66 -5.72 26.58
N VAL A 2 3.65 -5.68 26.21
CA VAL A 2 3.16 -4.95 25.95
C VAL A 2 2.20 -4.69 26.27
N PRO A 3 2.04 -4.72 26.84
CA PRO A 3 1.08 -4.48 27.09
C PRO A 3 0.52 -3.63 26.79
N ALA A 4 0.92 -3.90 26.67
CA ALA A 4 0.42 -3.38 26.50
C ALA A 4 -0.36 -2.38 26.09
N VAL A 5 -0.89 -2.52 25.10
CA VAL A 5 -1.70 -1.43 24.63
C VAL A 5 -3.10 -1.54 25.23
N ASP A 6 -3.47 -0.50 25.93
CA ASP A 6 -4.80 -0.38 26.46
C ASP A 6 -5.76 -0.22 25.30
N PRO A 7 -6.79 -1.07 25.18
CA PRO A 7 -7.75 -0.93 24.08
C PRO A 7 -8.44 0.42 24.03
N SER A 8 -8.63 1.06 25.17
CA SER A 8 -9.27 2.37 25.19
C SER A 8 -8.37 3.44 24.56
N ILE A 9 -7.06 3.29 24.70
CA ILE A 9 -6.12 4.20 24.07
C ILE A 9 -6.17 4.05 22.56
N LEU A 10 -6.24 2.82 22.10
CA LEU A 10 -6.35 2.56 20.67
C LEU A 10 -7.64 3.14 20.10
N ALA A 11 -8.73 2.98 20.81
CA ALA A 11 -10.01 3.47 20.34
C ALA A 11 -10.09 4.98 20.29
N SER A 12 -9.36 5.66 21.18
CA SER A 12 -9.42 7.12 21.26
C SER A 12 -8.34 7.80 20.43
N SER A 13 -7.35 7.06 19.97
CA SER A 13 -6.28 7.59 19.15
C SER A 13 -6.76 7.88 17.74
N PRO A 14 -6.25 8.94 17.06
CA PRO A 14 -6.55 9.15 15.66
C PRO A 14 -6.18 7.95 14.79
N ALA A 15 -5.18 7.21 15.23
CA ALA A 15 -4.78 5.99 14.55
C ALA A 15 -5.54 4.78 15.07
N GLY A 16 -6.27 4.95 16.18
CA GLY A 16 -6.94 3.85 16.84
C GLY A 16 -8.38 3.71 16.42
N GLU A 17 -8.59 3.35 15.19
CA GLU A 17 -9.93 3.08 14.72
C GLU A 17 -10.47 1.81 15.35
N CYS A 18 -11.78 1.71 15.47
CA CYS A 18 -12.38 0.49 15.96
C CYS A 18 -12.22 -0.63 14.93
N SER A 19 -12.26 -1.87 15.40
CA SER A 19 -12.08 -3.03 14.54
C SER A 19 -13.09 -3.10 13.40
N ALA A 20 -14.33 -2.63 13.65
CA ALA A 20 -15.35 -2.64 12.62
C ALA A 20 -14.99 -1.72 11.47
N SER A 21 -14.44 -0.54 11.78
CA SER A 21 -14.02 0.42 10.76
C SER A 21 -12.87 -0.11 9.91
N ILE A 22 -11.90 -0.71 10.57
CA ILE A 22 -10.76 -1.33 9.88
C ILE A 22 -11.24 -2.46 8.99
N ARG A 23 -12.14 -3.28 9.50
CA ARG A 23 -12.70 -4.41 8.74
C ARG A 23 -13.44 -3.93 7.49
N GLU A 24 -14.19 -2.85 7.61
CA GLU A 24 -14.90 -2.27 6.47
C GLU A 24 -13.94 -1.88 5.37
N ARG A 25 -12.84 -1.23 5.72
CA ARG A 25 -11.86 -0.82 4.72
C ARG A 25 -11.20 -2.02 4.06
N VAL A 26 -10.91 -3.06 4.82
CA VAL A 26 -10.31 -4.27 4.28
C VAL A 26 -11.30 -4.96 3.33
N VAL A 27 -12.57 -5.05 3.71
CA VAL A 27 -13.58 -5.65 2.85
C VAL A 27 -13.73 -4.86 1.56
N THR A 28 -13.76 -3.53 1.67
CA THR A 28 -13.86 -2.67 0.50
C THR A 28 -12.67 -2.87 -0.45
N ALA A 29 -11.47 -2.92 0.11
CA ALA A 29 -10.27 -3.14 -0.68
C ALA A 29 -10.32 -4.48 -1.39
N ARG A 30 -10.74 -5.52 -0.70
CA ARG A 30 -10.86 -6.85 -1.30
C ARG A 30 -11.87 -6.89 -2.43
N ARG A 31 -13.00 -6.19 -2.25
CA ARG A 31 -14.01 -6.09 -3.30
C ARG A 31 -13.47 -5.38 -4.53
N LEU A 32 -12.73 -4.29 -4.32
CA LEU A 32 -12.13 -3.55 -5.41
C LEU A 32 -11.15 -4.43 -6.18
N GLN A 33 -10.34 -5.19 -5.47
CA GLN A 33 -9.38 -6.07 -6.11
C GLN A 33 -10.07 -7.22 -6.82
N SER A 34 -11.08 -7.82 -6.23
CA SER A 34 -11.84 -8.89 -6.88
C SER A 34 -12.48 -8.40 -8.17
N SER A 35 -13.05 -7.22 -8.14
CA SER A 35 -13.67 -6.62 -9.33
C SER A 35 -12.61 -6.29 -10.39
N ARG A 36 -11.50 -5.71 -9.95
CA ARG A 36 -10.42 -5.30 -10.85
C ARG A 36 -9.82 -6.48 -11.60
N TYR A 37 -9.64 -7.59 -10.91
CA TYR A 37 -8.96 -8.75 -11.47
C TYR A 37 -9.89 -9.86 -11.95
N ALA A 38 -11.19 -9.59 -11.98
CA ALA A 38 -12.16 -10.57 -12.50
C ALA A 38 -11.80 -10.92 -13.95
N GLY A 39 -11.77 -12.22 -14.24
CA GLY A 39 -11.41 -12.69 -15.57
C GLY A 39 -9.91 -12.72 -15.84
N THR A 40 -9.08 -12.40 -14.87
CA THR A 40 -7.62 -12.45 -15.01
C THR A 40 -7.06 -13.56 -14.14
N PRO A 41 -5.79 -13.95 -14.34
CA PRO A 41 -5.16 -14.94 -13.47
C PRO A 41 -4.75 -14.37 -12.10
N PHE A 42 -4.91 -13.07 -11.89
CA PHE A 42 -4.49 -12.44 -10.64
C PHE A 42 -5.61 -12.42 -9.62
N ARG A 43 -5.26 -12.65 -8.35
CA ARG A 43 -6.23 -12.63 -7.26
C ARG A 43 -6.19 -11.32 -6.48
N ASN A 44 -5.02 -10.72 -6.40
CA ASN A 44 -4.83 -9.50 -5.61
C ASN A 44 -3.63 -8.75 -6.15
N ASN A 45 -3.35 -7.60 -5.54
CA ASN A 45 -2.26 -6.75 -5.99
C ASN A 45 -0.90 -7.43 -5.87
N ALA A 46 -0.71 -8.27 -4.86
CA ALA A 46 0.57 -8.93 -4.64
C ALA A 46 0.97 -9.87 -5.77
N ALA A 47 -0.01 -10.37 -6.51
CA ALA A 47 0.23 -11.29 -7.61
C ALA A 47 0.70 -10.62 -8.88
N LEU A 48 0.63 -9.30 -8.95
CA LEU A 48 0.97 -8.55 -10.15
C LEU A 48 2.48 -8.55 -10.43
N SER A 49 2.82 -8.57 -11.70
CA SER A 49 4.22 -8.46 -12.14
C SER A 49 4.25 -7.96 -13.57
N GLY A 50 5.40 -7.42 -13.97
CA GLY A 50 5.64 -7.01 -15.35
C GLY A 50 4.60 -6.04 -15.88
N LYS A 51 4.07 -6.36 -17.06
CA LYS A 51 3.10 -5.50 -17.73
C LYS A 51 1.81 -5.32 -16.93
N ALA A 52 1.39 -6.37 -16.22
CA ALA A 52 0.17 -6.30 -15.42
C ALA A 52 0.36 -5.29 -14.29
N LEU A 53 1.54 -5.27 -13.67
CA LEU A 53 1.84 -4.30 -12.63
C LEU A 53 1.71 -2.87 -13.17
N GLN A 54 2.28 -2.62 -14.34
CA GLN A 54 2.19 -1.31 -14.97
C GLN A 54 0.77 -0.92 -15.34
N LYS A 55 -0.02 -1.91 -15.77
CA LYS A 55 -1.40 -1.66 -16.18
C LYS A 55 -2.29 -1.30 -15.00
N TYR A 56 -2.19 -2.04 -13.90
CA TYR A 56 -3.10 -1.86 -12.77
C TYR A 56 -2.60 -0.89 -11.71
N CYS A 57 -1.31 -0.59 -11.72
CA CYS A 57 -0.71 0.35 -10.78
C CYS A 57 -0.17 1.57 -11.50
N ARG A 58 -0.99 2.18 -12.33
CA ARG A 58 -0.59 3.36 -13.10
C ARG A 58 -0.35 4.53 -12.19
N LEU A 59 0.70 5.27 -12.50
CA LEU A 59 1.07 6.48 -11.77
C LEU A 59 0.96 7.68 -12.68
N LEU A 60 0.54 8.80 -12.10
CA LEU A 60 0.65 10.08 -12.78
C LEU A 60 2.13 10.46 -12.86
N PRO A 61 2.52 11.35 -13.78
CA PRO A 61 3.92 11.74 -13.91
C PRO A 61 4.55 12.21 -12.59
N GLU A 62 3.80 12.95 -11.79
CA GLU A 62 4.29 13.41 -10.49
C GLU A 62 4.57 12.25 -9.54
N GLY A 63 3.66 11.28 -9.51
CA GLY A 63 3.82 10.11 -8.66
C GLY A 63 5.01 9.27 -9.10
N ARG A 64 5.19 9.12 -10.39
CA ARG A 64 6.32 8.38 -10.93
C ARG A 64 7.64 9.04 -10.54
N ALA A 65 7.69 10.36 -10.61
CA ALA A 65 8.88 11.10 -10.21
C ALA A 65 9.20 10.91 -8.74
N ILE A 66 8.17 10.92 -7.89
CA ILE A 66 8.33 10.69 -6.45
C ILE A 66 8.93 9.31 -6.20
N LEU A 67 8.38 8.30 -6.85
CA LEU A 67 8.85 6.93 -6.64
C LEU A 67 10.27 6.74 -7.15
N LEU A 68 10.59 7.30 -8.31
CA LEU A 68 11.94 7.20 -8.86
C LEU A 68 12.96 7.90 -7.96
N ARG A 69 12.60 9.05 -7.42
CA ARG A 69 13.49 9.75 -6.48
C ARG A 69 13.73 8.92 -5.23
N ALA A 70 12.67 8.30 -4.69
CA ALA A 70 12.81 7.46 -3.51
C ALA A 70 13.73 6.27 -3.79
N VAL A 71 13.60 5.67 -4.95
CA VAL A 71 14.45 4.54 -5.34
C VAL A 71 15.91 4.99 -5.40
N GLU A 72 16.17 6.16 -5.96
CA GLU A 72 17.53 6.69 -6.04
C GLU A 72 18.09 7.02 -4.66
N GLU A 73 17.35 7.76 -3.87
CA GLU A 73 17.81 8.23 -2.56
C GLU A 73 18.06 7.07 -1.58
N LEU A 74 17.23 6.04 -1.66
CA LEU A 74 17.34 4.90 -0.76
C LEU A 74 18.11 3.74 -1.37
N ALA A 75 18.61 3.91 -2.58
CA ALA A 75 19.39 2.89 -3.31
C ALA A 75 18.62 1.56 -3.36
N LEU A 76 17.37 1.63 -3.74
CA LEU A 76 16.50 0.45 -3.79
C LEU A 76 16.65 -0.28 -5.12
N SER A 77 16.35 -1.59 -5.09
CA SER A 77 16.39 -2.41 -6.30
C SER A 77 15.11 -2.24 -7.11
N ALA A 78 15.11 -2.78 -8.33
CA ALA A 78 13.90 -2.81 -9.16
C ALA A 78 12.79 -3.59 -8.47
N ARG A 79 13.14 -4.65 -7.75
CA ARG A 79 12.16 -5.44 -7.00
C ARG A 79 11.51 -4.58 -5.91
N ALA A 80 12.30 -3.75 -5.25
CA ALA A 80 11.77 -2.87 -4.23
C ALA A 80 10.80 -1.84 -4.83
N TYR A 81 11.15 -1.32 -6.01
CA TYR A 81 10.27 -0.42 -6.75
C TYR A 81 8.89 -1.07 -6.96
N ASP A 82 8.90 -2.31 -7.48
CA ASP A 82 7.65 -3.02 -7.73
C ASP A 82 6.86 -3.27 -6.46
N ARG A 83 7.54 -3.61 -5.37
CA ARG A 83 6.87 -3.85 -4.09
C ARG A 83 6.24 -2.60 -3.53
N ILE A 84 6.94 -1.47 -3.61
CA ILE A 84 6.40 -0.20 -3.16
C ILE A 84 5.16 0.15 -3.96
N LEU A 85 5.21 -0.07 -5.26
CA LEU A 85 4.07 0.22 -6.14
C LEU A 85 2.84 -0.61 -5.76
N LYS A 86 3.04 -1.90 -5.47
CA LYS A 86 1.95 -2.77 -5.03
C LYS A 86 1.37 -2.33 -3.70
N VAL A 87 2.23 -1.95 -2.77
CA VAL A 87 1.79 -1.47 -1.46
C VAL A 87 0.98 -0.18 -1.63
N ALA A 88 1.46 0.74 -2.47
CA ALA A 88 0.74 1.98 -2.72
C ALA A 88 -0.64 1.70 -3.32
N ARG A 89 -0.74 0.73 -4.25
CA ARG A 89 -2.03 0.33 -4.82
C ARG A 89 -2.97 -0.18 -3.73
N THR A 90 -2.43 -0.98 -2.82
CA THR A 90 -3.22 -1.54 -1.73
C THR A 90 -3.68 -0.45 -0.76
N ILE A 91 -2.81 0.51 -0.45
CA ILE A 91 -3.18 1.63 0.41
C ILE A 91 -4.31 2.43 -0.23
N ALA A 92 -4.22 2.69 -1.52
CA ALA A 92 -5.27 3.40 -2.25
C ALA A 92 -6.57 2.60 -2.22
N ASP A 93 -6.51 1.28 -2.35
CA ASP A 93 -7.69 0.43 -2.27
C ASP A 93 -8.34 0.50 -0.89
N LEU A 94 -7.53 0.50 0.16
CA LEU A 94 -8.04 0.62 1.53
C LEU A 94 -8.73 1.96 1.77
N GLU A 95 -8.28 2.99 1.08
CA GLU A 95 -8.90 4.31 1.15
C GLU A 95 -10.11 4.42 0.23
N GLY A 96 -10.25 3.49 -0.70
CA GLY A 96 -11.36 3.49 -1.64
C GLY A 96 -11.16 4.42 -2.83
N THR A 97 -9.91 4.82 -3.11
CA THR A 97 -9.63 5.69 -4.26
C THR A 97 -9.29 4.86 -5.48
N SER A 98 -9.67 5.36 -6.65
CA SER A 98 -9.40 4.64 -7.90
C SER A 98 -7.96 4.80 -8.36
N ASP A 99 -7.33 5.91 -8.03
CA ASP A 99 -5.96 6.21 -8.48
C ASP A 99 -4.99 6.21 -7.31
N ILE A 100 -3.74 5.83 -7.61
CA ILE A 100 -2.66 5.93 -6.63
C ILE A 100 -2.25 7.39 -6.58
N GLN A 101 -2.36 7.99 -5.40
CA GLN A 101 -2.01 9.39 -5.17
C GLN A 101 -0.65 9.50 -4.52
N ASP A 102 -0.10 10.71 -4.52
CA ASP A 102 1.22 10.96 -3.94
C ASP A 102 1.32 10.50 -2.49
N LYS A 103 0.28 10.74 -1.70
CA LYS A 103 0.28 10.33 -0.29
C LYS A 103 0.38 8.83 -0.12
N HIS A 104 -0.18 8.07 -1.04
CA HIS A 104 -0.08 6.61 -1.00
C HIS A 104 1.35 6.15 -1.25
N LEU A 105 2.03 6.83 -2.15
CA LEU A 105 3.42 6.51 -2.47
C LEU A 105 4.34 6.85 -1.30
N TYR A 106 4.14 8.01 -0.67
CA TYR A 106 4.93 8.38 0.50
C TYR A 106 4.77 7.38 1.63
N GLU A 107 3.53 6.96 1.86
CA GLU A 107 3.25 5.98 2.91
C GLU A 107 3.90 4.63 2.59
N ALA A 108 3.81 4.19 1.34
CA ALA A 108 4.41 2.93 0.91
C ALA A 108 5.93 2.94 1.07
N VAL A 109 6.56 4.07 0.74
CA VAL A 109 8.00 4.23 0.91
C VAL A 109 8.39 4.16 2.37
N GLN A 110 7.59 4.77 3.25
CA GLN A 110 7.84 4.73 4.68
C GLN A 110 7.80 3.30 5.22
N TYR A 111 6.86 2.50 4.75
CA TYR A 111 6.78 1.10 5.15
C TYR A 111 8.05 0.35 4.74
N ARG A 112 8.54 0.61 3.55
CA ARG A 112 9.75 -0.05 3.08
C ARG A 112 10.96 0.33 3.92
N SER A 113 11.09 1.61 4.25
CA SER A 113 12.18 2.09 5.09
C SER A 113 12.13 1.47 6.47
N PHE A 114 10.93 1.37 7.02
CA PHE A 114 10.73 0.78 8.33
C PHE A 114 11.11 -0.71 8.34
N GLU A 115 10.68 -1.45 7.33
CA GLU A 115 11.03 -2.87 7.21
C GLU A 115 12.54 -3.05 7.13
N GLN A 116 13.21 -2.24 6.36
CA GLN A 116 14.65 -2.32 6.21
C GLN A 116 15.36 -2.01 7.52
N SER A 117 14.87 -1.02 8.24
CA SER A 117 15.42 -0.66 9.54
C SER A 117 15.31 -1.81 10.54
N LEU A 118 14.20 -2.54 10.51
CA LEU A 118 14.01 -3.68 11.39
C LEU A 118 14.95 -4.85 11.07
N ARG A 119 15.33 -4.99 9.80
CA ARG A 119 16.23 -6.05 9.38
C ARG A 119 17.68 -5.75 9.75
N ASP A 120 18.02 -4.49 9.80
CA ASP A 120 19.35 -4.04 10.16
C ASP A 120 19.53 -4.02 11.66
#